data_9f374e96f90bf4cdca8c369eeca13202
#
_entry.id   9f374e96f90bf4cdca8c369eeca13202
#
_cell.length_a   1.000
_cell.length_b   1.000
_cell.length_c   1.000
_cell.angle_alpha   90.00
_cell.angle_beta   90.00
_cell.angle_gamma   90.00
#
_symmetry.space_group_name_H-M   'P 1'
#
loop_
_entity.id
_entity.type
_entity.pdbx_description
1 polymer ?
#
loop_
_entity_poly.entity_id
_entity_poly.type
_entity_poly.pdbx_seq_one_letter_code
_entity_poly.pdbx_strand_id
1 'polypeptide(L)'
;MNSPVIIGGATLYLGDCLEILPTLPKVDAVITDPPYGLGIEYASFVDTPENVKALADKWLPLARSIAPCVAFTPGIGADRFYPNPDHICAWIMTAGGYRASWGFGMWQPILCYGKDPYLAKGLGARPDTIITNGTDKIKENHPCPKPDFVWQRIVNRFSLDGQTVVDPFMGSGPGGAVCHKLNRKFI
;
A
#
# COMPACT_ATOMS: atom_id res chain seq x y z
N MET A 1 2.33 -24.35 -1.97
CA MET A 1 3.04 -23.08 -1.66
C MET A 1 4.45 -23.39 -1.23
N ASN A 2 5.42 -22.61 -1.67
CA ASN A 2 6.80 -22.70 -1.17
C ASN A 2 6.83 -22.27 0.31
N SER A 3 7.77 -22.82 1.10
CA SER A 3 7.98 -22.36 2.47
C SER A 3 8.38 -20.88 2.46
N PRO A 4 7.84 -20.06 3.40
CA PRO A 4 8.21 -18.66 3.47
C PRO A 4 9.67 -18.47 3.86
N VAL A 5 10.25 -17.36 3.41
CA VAL A 5 11.58 -16.91 3.82
C VAL A 5 11.44 -15.91 4.96
N ILE A 6 12.18 -16.12 6.05
CA ILE A 6 12.17 -15.25 7.23
C ILE A 6 13.45 -14.42 7.25
N ILE A 7 13.30 -13.09 7.28
CA ILE A 7 14.41 -12.13 7.36
C ILE A 7 14.09 -11.14 8.50
N GLY A 8 14.74 -11.32 9.65
CA GLY A 8 14.43 -10.51 10.83
C GLY A 8 12.95 -10.63 11.24
N GLY A 9 12.24 -9.51 11.26
CA GLY A 9 10.80 -9.46 11.56
C GLY A 9 9.89 -9.61 10.34
N ALA A 10 10.44 -9.92 9.15
CA ALA A 10 9.68 -10.11 7.92
C ALA A 10 9.53 -11.59 7.57
N THR A 11 8.34 -11.97 7.14
CA THR A 11 8.01 -13.31 6.61
C THR A 11 7.56 -13.16 5.16
N LEU A 12 8.39 -13.61 4.21
CA LEU A 12 8.18 -13.38 2.79
C LEU A 12 7.66 -14.64 2.09
N TYR A 13 6.54 -14.51 1.39
CA TYR A 13 5.93 -15.57 0.60
C TYR A 13 6.14 -15.28 -0.89
N LEU A 14 6.55 -16.27 -1.65
CA LEU A 14 6.60 -16.21 -3.12
C LEU A 14 5.41 -16.97 -3.69
N GLY A 15 4.46 -16.24 -4.31
CA GLY A 15 3.27 -16.82 -4.92
C GLY A 15 2.19 -15.78 -5.23
N ASP A 16 1.03 -16.26 -5.65
CA ASP A 16 -0.14 -15.41 -5.90
C ASP A 16 -0.74 -14.93 -4.57
N CYS A 17 -0.92 -13.63 -4.44
CA CYS A 17 -1.53 -13.04 -3.24
C CYS A 17 -2.96 -13.56 -3.00
N LEU A 18 -3.70 -13.92 -4.05
CA LEU A 18 -5.05 -14.47 -3.93
C LEU A 18 -5.08 -15.86 -3.30
N GLU A 19 -3.98 -16.62 -3.43
CA GLU A 19 -3.81 -17.94 -2.78
C GLU A 19 -3.23 -17.79 -1.36
N ILE A 20 -2.36 -16.80 -1.15
CA ILE A 20 -1.63 -16.60 0.11
C ILE A 20 -2.50 -15.90 1.16
N LEU A 21 -3.17 -14.79 0.81
CA LEU A 21 -3.96 -14.01 1.76
C LEU A 21 -4.95 -14.84 2.59
N PRO A 22 -5.71 -15.81 2.01
CA PRO A 22 -6.64 -16.63 2.78
C PRO A 22 -5.97 -17.54 3.83
N THR A 23 -4.67 -17.80 3.69
CA THR A 23 -3.91 -18.68 4.60
C THR A 23 -3.25 -17.95 5.75
N LEU A 24 -3.20 -16.62 5.68
CA LEU A 24 -2.56 -15.79 6.70
C LEU A 24 -3.43 -15.68 7.96
N PRO A 25 -2.82 -15.56 9.14
CA PRO A 25 -3.55 -15.23 10.36
C PRO A 25 -4.15 -13.83 10.27
N LYS A 26 -5.00 -13.47 11.24
CA LYS A 26 -5.43 -12.07 11.41
C LYS A 26 -4.22 -11.20 11.71
N VAL A 27 -4.17 -10.04 11.06
CA VAL A 27 -3.10 -9.05 11.18
C VAL A 27 -3.68 -7.69 11.53
N ASP A 28 -2.82 -6.70 11.80
CA ASP A 28 -3.28 -5.39 12.24
C ASP A 28 -3.62 -4.47 11.07
N ALA A 29 -2.85 -4.53 9.98
CA ALA A 29 -3.09 -3.72 8.81
C ALA A 29 -2.64 -4.40 7.52
N VAL A 30 -3.34 -4.11 6.42
CA VAL A 30 -2.84 -4.30 5.05
C VAL A 30 -2.49 -2.92 4.50
N ILE A 31 -1.22 -2.73 4.13
CA ILE A 31 -0.72 -1.46 3.57
C ILE A 31 0.04 -1.79 2.29
N THR A 32 -0.44 -1.29 1.14
CA THR A 32 0.07 -1.77 -0.15
C THR A 32 -0.03 -0.75 -1.27
N ASP A 33 0.56 -1.10 -2.41
CA ASP A 33 0.60 -0.33 -3.65
C ASP A 33 0.32 -1.26 -4.85
N PRO A 34 -0.96 -1.58 -5.12
CA PRO A 34 -1.36 -2.50 -6.17
C PRO A 34 -1.08 -1.94 -7.58
N PRO A 35 -1.13 -2.75 -8.64
CA PRO A 35 -1.06 -2.29 -10.02
C PRO A 35 -2.12 -1.24 -10.35
N TYR A 36 -1.79 -0.32 -11.30
CA TYR A 36 -2.62 0.86 -11.60
C TYR A 36 -3.39 0.80 -12.92
N GLY A 37 -3.11 -0.18 -13.79
CA GLY A 37 -3.70 -0.24 -15.13
C GLY A 37 -3.08 0.75 -16.12
N LEU A 38 -1.80 1.05 -15.96
CA LEU A 38 -1.04 1.99 -16.80
C LEU A 38 -0.13 1.31 -17.82
N GLY A 39 -0.23 -0.02 -17.97
CA GLY A 39 0.59 -0.80 -18.90
C GLY A 39 2.02 -1.03 -18.41
N ILE A 40 2.24 -1.05 -17.09
CA ILE A 40 3.54 -1.38 -16.51
C ILE A 40 3.82 -2.87 -16.77
N GLU A 41 5.04 -3.18 -17.19
CA GLU A 41 5.48 -4.56 -17.37
C GLU A 41 5.75 -5.23 -16.03
N TYR A 42 4.92 -6.22 -15.67
CA TYR A 42 5.13 -7.14 -14.55
C TYR A 42 5.40 -8.55 -15.08
N ALA A 43 6.19 -9.33 -14.34
CA ALA A 43 6.57 -10.69 -14.75
C ALA A 43 5.37 -11.66 -14.89
N SER A 44 4.29 -11.44 -14.10
CA SER A 44 3.16 -12.36 -14.01
C SER A 44 1.78 -11.69 -14.09
N PHE A 45 1.73 -10.39 -14.40
CA PHE A 45 0.48 -9.63 -14.46
C PHE A 45 0.45 -8.68 -15.65
N VAL A 46 -0.65 -8.72 -16.41
CA VAL A 46 -0.90 -7.77 -17.51
C VAL A 46 -1.65 -6.58 -16.96
N ASP A 47 -0.98 -5.43 -16.86
CA ASP A 47 -1.46 -4.22 -16.20
C ASP A 47 -2.40 -3.41 -17.10
N THR A 48 -3.62 -3.91 -17.27
CA THR A 48 -4.71 -3.17 -17.96
C THR A 48 -5.77 -2.73 -16.95
N PRO A 49 -6.58 -1.71 -17.26
CA PRO A 49 -7.69 -1.29 -16.42
C PRO A 49 -8.65 -2.42 -16.06
N GLU A 50 -8.96 -3.30 -17.01
CA GLU A 50 -9.86 -4.43 -16.84
C GLU A 50 -9.28 -5.46 -15.87
N ASN A 51 -7.99 -5.78 -16.03
CA ASN A 51 -7.31 -6.73 -15.15
C ASN A 51 -7.13 -6.18 -13.74
N VAL A 52 -6.82 -4.89 -13.60
CA VAL A 52 -6.75 -4.22 -12.28
C VAL A 52 -8.10 -4.24 -11.59
N LYS A 53 -9.19 -3.95 -12.31
CA LYS A 53 -10.54 -4.06 -11.76
C LYS A 53 -10.85 -5.49 -11.30
N ALA A 54 -10.58 -6.49 -12.13
CA ALA A 54 -10.80 -7.90 -11.81
C ALA A 54 -9.95 -8.38 -10.62
N LEU A 55 -8.73 -7.86 -10.50
CA LEU A 55 -7.86 -8.12 -9.36
C LEU A 55 -8.40 -7.45 -8.08
N ALA A 56 -8.82 -6.19 -8.18
CA ALA A 56 -9.39 -5.42 -7.07
C ALA A 56 -10.61 -6.12 -6.44
N ASP A 57 -11.51 -6.63 -7.28
CA ASP A 57 -12.72 -7.36 -6.86
C ASP A 57 -12.39 -8.64 -6.06
N LYS A 58 -11.18 -9.19 -6.20
CA LYS A 58 -10.75 -10.41 -5.51
C LYS A 58 -9.88 -10.14 -4.28
N TRP A 59 -8.82 -9.35 -4.42
CA TRP A 59 -7.85 -9.19 -3.33
C TRP A 59 -8.37 -8.32 -2.18
N LEU A 60 -9.15 -7.25 -2.48
CA LEU A 60 -9.61 -6.34 -1.43
C LEU A 60 -10.54 -7.02 -0.40
N PRO A 61 -11.53 -7.85 -0.79
CA PRO A 61 -12.30 -8.62 0.18
C PRO A 61 -11.44 -9.54 1.05
N LEU A 62 -10.43 -10.19 0.46
CA LEU A 62 -9.49 -11.03 1.21
C LEU A 62 -8.68 -10.22 2.22
N ALA A 63 -8.11 -9.07 1.79
CA ALA A 63 -7.39 -8.17 2.69
C ALA A 63 -8.28 -7.69 3.86
N ARG A 64 -9.51 -7.27 3.58
CA ARG A 64 -10.49 -6.86 4.60
C ARG A 64 -10.90 -8.00 5.53
N SER A 65 -10.82 -9.24 5.06
CA SER A 65 -11.14 -10.41 5.91
C SER A 65 -10.06 -10.68 6.95
N ILE A 66 -8.80 -10.30 6.70
CA ILE A 66 -7.67 -10.59 7.61
C ILE A 66 -7.23 -9.40 8.45
N ALA A 67 -7.56 -8.17 8.06
CA ALA A 67 -7.12 -6.96 8.75
C ALA A 67 -8.28 -5.99 9.03
N PRO A 68 -8.30 -5.35 10.22
CA PRO A 68 -9.27 -4.30 10.55
C PRO A 68 -8.99 -2.96 9.83
N CYS A 69 -7.77 -2.75 9.33
CA CYS A 69 -7.34 -1.57 8.59
C CYS A 69 -6.73 -2.01 7.26
N VAL A 70 -7.27 -1.51 6.14
CA VAL A 70 -6.68 -1.69 4.81
C VAL A 70 -6.49 -0.31 4.21
N ALA A 71 -5.25 0.04 3.86
CA ALA A 71 -4.90 1.32 3.26
C ALA A 71 -3.96 1.11 2.07
N PHE A 72 -4.26 1.71 0.93
CA PHE A 72 -3.42 1.54 -0.25
C PHE A 72 -3.54 2.72 -1.21
N THR A 73 -2.53 2.84 -2.08
CA THR A 73 -2.45 3.87 -3.12
C THR A 73 -2.85 3.27 -4.46
N PRO A 74 -4.07 3.50 -4.95
CA PRO A 74 -4.55 2.88 -6.20
C PRO A 74 -3.92 3.52 -7.45
N GLY A 75 -3.19 4.63 -7.30
CA GLY A 75 -2.86 5.51 -8.41
C GLY A 75 -4.03 6.42 -8.81
N ILE A 76 -3.72 7.45 -9.60
CA ILE A 76 -4.75 8.37 -10.09
C ILE A 76 -5.57 7.70 -11.20
N GLY A 77 -6.88 7.76 -11.07
CA GLY A 77 -7.84 7.23 -12.04
C GLY A 77 -8.15 5.74 -11.88
N ALA A 78 -7.32 4.96 -11.19
CA ALA A 78 -7.63 3.59 -10.84
C ALA A 78 -8.43 3.46 -9.53
N ASP A 79 -8.53 4.54 -8.75
CA ASP A 79 -9.41 4.62 -7.56
C ASP A 79 -10.86 4.24 -7.88
N ARG A 80 -11.36 4.56 -9.07
CA ARG A 80 -12.70 4.20 -9.57
C ARG A 80 -12.94 2.69 -9.75
N PHE A 81 -11.89 1.87 -9.76
CA PHE A 81 -12.02 0.41 -9.87
C PHE A 81 -12.35 -0.27 -8.54
N TYR A 82 -12.23 0.47 -7.46
CA TYR A 82 -12.48 -0.02 -6.11
C TYR A 82 -13.86 0.42 -5.60
N PRO A 83 -14.51 -0.33 -4.71
CA PRO A 83 -15.73 0.11 -4.06
C PRO A 83 -15.47 1.38 -3.24
N ASN A 84 -16.54 2.11 -2.89
CA ASN A 84 -16.41 3.31 -2.06
C ASN A 84 -15.64 3.00 -0.78
N PRO A 85 -14.54 3.71 -0.50
CA PRO A 85 -13.79 3.53 0.74
C PRO A 85 -14.53 4.15 1.93
N ASP A 86 -14.19 3.69 3.13
CA ASP A 86 -14.69 4.29 4.37
C ASP A 86 -14.10 5.69 4.59
N HIS A 87 -12.88 5.93 4.08
CA HIS A 87 -12.23 7.24 4.08
C HIS A 87 -11.20 7.35 2.95
N ILE A 88 -10.90 8.58 2.52
CA ILE A 88 -9.81 8.87 1.57
C ILE A 88 -8.82 9.79 2.26
N CYS A 89 -7.58 9.33 2.38
CA CYS A 89 -6.45 10.18 2.72
C CYS A 89 -5.76 10.69 1.45
N ALA A 90 -5.05 11.81 1.54
CA ALA A 90 -4.31 12.39 0.43
C ALA A 90 -2.81 12.36 0.67
N TRP A 91 -2.05 11.78 -0.25
CA TRP A 91 -0.61 12.00 -0.32
C TRP A 91 -0.34 13.23 -1.20
N ILE A 92 0.12 14.32 -0.58
CA ILE A 92 0.39 15.61 -1.21
C ILE A 92 1.89 15.73 -1.49
N MET A 93 2.23 16.04 -2.74
CA MET A 93 3.58 16.28 -3.22
C MET A 93 3.79 17.78 -3.41
N THR A 94 4.59 18.44 -2.56
CA THR A 94 4.82 19.89 -2.65
C THR A 94 5.83 20.25 -3.74
N ALA A 95 6.56 19.27 -4.27
CA ALA A 95 7.41 19.40 -5.45
C ALA A 95 7.39 18.10 -6.24
N GLY A 96 7.58 18.20 -7.55
CA GLY A 96 7.76 17.01 -8.41
C GLY A 96 6.49 16.46 -9.00
N GLY A 97 5.33 16.59 -8.63
CA GLY A 97 4.06 16.11 -9.19
C GLY A 97 4.11 15.28 -10.48
N TYR A 98 3.01 14.95 -11.05
CA TYR A 98 2.92 14.26 -12.35
C TYR A 98 2.13 15.11 -13.35
N ARG A 99 2.40 14.90 -14.64
CA ARG A 99 1.66 15.58 -15.69
C ARG A 99 0.28 14.97 -15.88
N ALA A 100 -0.77 15.77 -15.76
CA ALA A 100 -2.15 15.39 -15.99
C ALA A 100 -2.74 16.20 -17.15
N SER A 101 -3.90 15.80 -17.67
CA SER A 101 -4.61 16.49 -18.75
C SER A 101 -5.04 17.92 -18.39
N TRP A 102 -5.23 18.21 -17.11
CA TRP A 102 -5.64 19.51 -16.56
C TRP A 102 -4.48 20.27 -15.88
N GLY A 103 -3.21 19.93 -16.17
CA GLY A 103 -2.04 20.56 -15.58
C GLY A 103 -1.17 19.58 -14.80
N PHE A 104 -0.68 19.99 -13.63
CA PHE A 104 0.15 19.15 -12.78
C PHE A 104 -0.66 18.56 -11.64
N GLY A 105 -0.65 17.23 -11.54
CA GLY A 105 -1.19 16.52 -10.37
C GLY A 105 -0.20 16.58 -9.22
N MET A 106 -0.62 17.12 -8.07
CA MET A 106 0.23 17.32 -6.90
C MET A 106 -0.21 16.45 -5.71
N TRP A 107 -1.08 15.46 -5.93
CA TRP A 107 -1.54 14.55 -4.90
C TRP A 107 -1.94 13.20 -5.47
N GLN A 108 -1.96 12.19 -4.61
CA GLN A 108 -2.51 10.87 -4.92
C GLN A 108 -3.46 10.43 -3.79
N PRO A 109 -4.56 9.74 -4.11
CA PRO A 109 -5.46 9.19 -3.11
C PRO A 109 -4.81 8.02 -2.38
N ILE A 110 -5.16 7.88 -1.10
CA ILE A 110 -4.93 6.67 -0.32
C ILE A 110 -6.32 6.20 0.11
N LEU A 111 -6.79 5.09 -0.44
CA LEU A 111 -8.08 4.52 -0.09
C LEU A 111 -7.97 3.76 1.22
N CYS A 112 -8.89 4.05 2.15
CA CYS A 112 -8.89 3.48 3.49
C CYS A 112 -10.19 2.72 3.73
N TYR A 113 -10.07 1.48 4.18
CA TYR A 113 -11.19 0.61 4.53
C TYR A 113 -11.06 0.09 5.95
N GLY A 114 -12.18 0.01 6.66
CA GLY A 114 -12.26 -0.49 8.02
C GLY A 114 -12.02 0.58 9.07
N LYS A 115 -11.12 0.36 10.01
CA LYS A 115 -10.93 1.21 11.19
C LYS A 115 -9.59 1.92 11.18
N ASP A 116 -9.60 3.21 11.48
CA ASP A 116 -8.39 3.96 11.78
C ASP A 116 -7.67 3.36 12.99
N PRO A 117 -6.38 2.98 12.89
CA PRO A 117 -5.67 2.31 13.98
C PRO A 117 -5.49 3.17 15.22
N TYR A 118 -5.36 4.50 15.08
CA TYR A 118 -5.22 5.43 16.19
C TYR A 118 -6.55 5.64 16.92
N LEU A 119 -7.62 5.88 16.17
CA LEU A 119 -8.97 6.03 16.76
C LEU A 119 -9.43 4.73 17.42
N ALA A 120 -9.16 3.57 16.82
CA ALA A 120 -9.51 2.27 17.40
C ALA A 120 -8.79 1.98 18.74
N LYS A 121 -7.68 2.65 19.01
CA LYS A 121 -6.91 2.54 20.27
C LYS A 121 -7.09 3.76 21.19
N GLY A 122 -7.97 4.70 20.87
CA GLY A 122 -8.18 5.90 21.69
C GLY A 122 -7.00 6.89 21.66
N LEU A 123 -6.12 6.82 20.67
CA LEU A 123 -4.92 7.66 20.55
C LEU A 123 -5.19 8.99 19.83
N GLY A 124 -6.45 9.32 19.60
CA GLY A 124 -6.89 10.55 18.94
C GLY A 124 -6.78 10.51 17.42
N ALA A 125 -7.42 11.50 16.78
CA ALA A 125 -7.41 11.63 15.33
C ALA A 125 -6.03 12.04 14.80
N ARG A 126 -5.70 11.54 13.61
CA ARG A 126 -4.51 11.93 12.85
C ARG A 126 -4.94 12.62 11.56
N PRO A 127 -4.11 13.54 11.02
CA PRO A 127 -4.41 14.16 9.73
C PRO A 127 -4.66 13.10 8.64
N ASP A 128 -5.56 13.40 7.74
CA ASP A 128 -5.85 12.62 6.54
C ASP A 128 -4.92 12.97 5.36
N THR A 129 -3.97 13.87 5.60
CA THR A 129 -2.98 14.28 4.62
C THR A 129 -1.59 13.80 5.00
N ILE A 130 -0.87 13.26 4.02
CA ILE A 130 0.56 12.95 4.09
C ILE A 130 1.27 13.92 3.14
N ILE A 131 2.03 14.85 3.69
CA ILE A 131 2.74 15.87 2.91
C ILE A 131 4.21 15.47 2.78
N THR A 132 4.71 15.47 1.54
CA THR A 132 6.12 15.17 1.25
C THR A 132 6.72 16.26 0.39
N ASN A 133 7.97 16.62 0.69
CA ASN A 133 8.75 17.57 -0.10
C ASN A 133 9.58 16.76 -1.11
N GLY A 134 9.44 17.05 -2.41
CA GLY A 134 10.02 16.27 -3.51
C GLY A 134 11.54 16.33 -3.66
N THR A 135 12.29 16.61 -2.59
CA THR A 135 13.76 16.72 -2.62
C THR A 135 14.51 15.42 -2.34
N ASP A 136 13.81 14.36 -1.94
CA ASP A 136 14.46 13.08 -1.67
C ASP A 136 14.69 12.31 -2.98
N LYS A 137 15.95 12.03 -3.28
CA LYS A 137 16.38 11.34 -4.50
C LYS A 137 15.74 9.94 -4.57
N ILE A 138 15.02 9.69 -5.66
CA ILE A 138 14.53 8.36 -6.04
C ILE A 138 15.77 7.51 -6.42
N LYS A 139 15.92 6.35 -5.82
CA LYS A 139 16.94 5.38 -6.25
C LYS A 139 16.53 4.75 -7.59
N GLU A 140 17.41 4.79 -8.58
CA GLU A 140 17.16 4.58 -10.01
C GLU A 140 16.80 3.15 -10.48
N ASN A 141 16.53 2.17 -9.63
CA ASN A 141 16.45 0.76 -10.04
C ASN A 141 15.04 0.17 -10.10
N HIS A 142 13.98 1.00 -10.14
CA HIS A 142 12.60 0.51 -10.27
C HIS A 142 11.79 1.45 -11.17
N PRO A 143 10.90 0.96 -12.06
CA PRO A 143 10.18 1.80 -13.03
C PRO A 143 9.27 2.87 -12.39
N CYS A 144 8.85 2.70 -11.15
CA CYS A 144 8.08 3.71 -10.41
C CYS A 144 8.18 3.50 -8.89
N PRO A 145 9.36 3.65 -8.25
CA PRO A 145 9.50 3.39 -6.82
C PRO A 145 8.90 4.54 -6.01
N LYS A 146 8.00 4.22 -5.07
CA LYS A 146 7.68 5.17 -4.00
C LYS A 146 8.92 5.34 -3.10
N PRO A 147 9.36 6.57 -2.85
CA PRO A 147 10.50 6.83 -1.97
C PRO A 147 10.28 6.27 -0.56
N ASP A 148 11.36 5.82 0.11
CA ASP A 148 11.32 5.28 1.48
C ASP A 148 10.58 6.20 2.46
N PHE A 149 10.76 7.52 2.34
CA PHE A 149 10.12 8.49 3.24
C PHE A 149 8.59 8.55 3.06
N VAL A 150 8.07 8.26 1.86
CA VAL A 150 6.63 8.15 1.61
C VAL A 150 6.09 6.91 2.32
N TRP A 151 6.77 5.77 2.16
CA TRP A 151 6.43 4.54 2.87
C TRP A 151 6.48 4.73 4.39
N GLN A 152 7.49 5.43 4.92
CA GLN A 152 7.55 5.75 6.35
C GLN A 152 6.32 6.52 6.84
N ARG A 153 5.87 7.51 6.07
CA ARG A 153 4.67 8.28 6.41
C ARG A 153 3.41 7.42 6.36
N ILE A 154 3.27 6.60 5.31
CA ILE A 154 2.12 5.70 5.12
C ILE A 154 2.09 4.65 6.24
N VAL A 155 3.18 3.92 6.47
CA VAL A 155 3.25 2.90 7.54
C VAL A 155 2.96 3.50 8.91
N ASN A 156 3.54 4.66 9.25
CA ASN A 156 3.25 5.34 10.50
C ASN A 156 1.81 5.84 10.61
N ARG A 157 1.16 6.20 9.50
CA ARG A 157 -0.23 6.66 9.52
C ARG A 157 -1.22 5.51 9.73
N PHE A 158 -0.93 4.33 9.19
CA PHE A 158 -1.88 3.22 9.14
C PHE A 158 -1.51 2.01 10.00
N SER A 159 -0.45 2.11 10.82
CA SER A 159 -0.09 1.08 11.80
C SER A 159 0.57 1.68 13.04
N LEU A 160 0.54 0.92 14.13
CA LEU A 160 1.19 1.27 15.39
C LEU A 160 2.45 0.43 15.61
N ASP A 161 3.29 0.85 16.56
CA ASP A 161 4.48 0.12 16.97
C ASP A 161 4.16 -1.33 17.37
N GLY A 162 4.99 -2.28 17.00
CA GLY A 162 4.84 -3.72 17.27
C GLY A 162 3.77 -4.44 16.46
N GLN A 163 2.95 -3.72 15.66
CA GLN A 163 1.90 -4.31 14.83
C GLN A 163 2.44 -5.06 13.62
N THR A 164 1.61 -5.96 13.10
CA THR A 164 1.90 -6.74 11.88
C THR A 164 1.23 -6.09 10.67
N VAL A 165 2.03 -5.78 9.66
CA VAL A 165 1.62 -5.21 8.37
C VAL A 165 1.80 -6.25 7.27
N VAL A 166 0.79 -6.39 6.41
CA VAL A 166 0.85 -7.21 5.19
C VAL A 166 0.89 -6.32 3.96
N ASP A 167 1.76 -6.66 3.01
CA ASP A 167 1.80 -6.04 1.68
C ASP A 167 1.71 -7.13 0.59
N PRO A 168 0.51 -7.38 0.03
CA PRO A 168 0.32 -8.40 -1.00
C PRO A 168 0.93 -8.05 -2.37
N PHE A 169 1.41 -6.83 -2.56
CA PHE A 169 2.03 -6.34 -3.79
C PHE A 169 3.40 -5.70 -3.52
N MET A 170 4.20 -6.31 -2.64
CA MET A 170 5.42 -5.72 -2.07
C MET A 170 6.49 -5.29 -3.09
N GLY A 171 6.46 -5.78 -4.32
CA GLY A 171 7.48 -5.50 -5.33
C GLY A 171 8.90 -5.80 -4.83
N SER A 172 9.79 -4.79 -4.84
CA SER A 172 11.16 -4.91 -4.32
C SER A 172 11.26 -4.83 -2.79
N GLY A 173 10.13 -4.69 -2.06
CA GLY A 173 10.05 -4.72 -0.60
C GLY A 173 10.33 -3.41 0.14
N PRO A 174 10.12 -2.21 -0.45
CA PRO A 174 10.37 -0.96 0.27
C PRO A 174 9.49 -0.81 1.52
N GLY A 175 8.22 -1.25 1.45
CA GLY A 175 7.31 -1.28 2.59
C GLY A 175 7.81 -2.15 3.73
N GLY A 176 8.35 -3.34 3.41
CA GLY A 176 8.92 -4.26 4.39
C GLY A 176 10.16 -3.71 5.08
N ALA A 177 11.07 -3.10 4.32
CA ALA A 177 12.25 -2.45 4.88
C ALA A 177 11.88 -1.30 5.84
N VAL A 178 10.85 -0.54 5.50
CA VAL A 178 10.32 0.52 6.37
C VAL A 178 9.63 -0.05 7.60
N CYS A 179 8.83 -1.11 7.47
CA CYS A 179 8.22 -1.79 8.61
C CYS A 179 9.26 -2.22 9.64
N HIS A 180 10.37 -2.83 9.18
CA HIS A 180 11.49 -3.20 10.04
C HIS A 180 12.10 -1.99 10.78
N LYS A 181 12.38 -0.89 10.05
CA LYS A 181 12.93 0.34 10.64
C LYS A 181 12.00 0.96 11.70
N LEU A 182 10.71 0.78 11.55
CA LEU A 182 9.69 1.36 12.41
C LEU A 182 9.16 0.37 13.48
N ASN A 183 9.85 -0.75 13.71
CA ASN A 183 9.46 -1.79 14.66
C ASN A 183 8.06 -2.40 14.38
N ARG A 184 7.74 -2.65 13.10
CA ARG A 184 6.56 -3.41 12.67
C ARG A 184 7.02 -4.77 12.18
N LYS A 185 6.20 -5.81 12.44
CA LYS A 185 6.33 -7.10 11.75
C LYS A 185 5.79 -6.97 10.33
N PHE A 186 6.33 -7.72 9.38
CA PHE A 186 5.96 -7.64 7.98
C PHE A 186 5.68 -9.01 7.38
N ILE A 187 4.67 -9.09 6.54
CA ILE A 187 4.33 -10.26 5.73
C ILE A 187 4.12 -9.83 4.28
#